data_f588a27196710c4c1c1731dc5b5f30f5
#
_entry.id   f588a27196710c4c1c1731dc5b5f30f5
#
_cell.length_a   1.000
_cell.length_b   1.000
_cell.length_c   1.000
_cell.angle_alpha   90.00
_cell.angle_beta   90.00
_cell.angle_gamma   90.00
#
_symmetry.space_group_name_H-M   'P 1'
#
loop_
_entity.id
_entity.type
_entity.pdbx_description
1 polymer ?
#
loop_
_entity_poly.entity_id
_entity_poly.type
_entity_poly.pdbx_seq_one_letter_code
_entity_poly.pdbx_strand_id
1 'polypeptide(L)'
;MKVSLNWIKDYVKLPEDMDLTRLAYDLTMSTVEVEGAEDLAKRFEHMLVGVVTEVCPHPNADKLRICKTDIGGGDIREIVCGGTNLTAGMRVAVACPGALCRWHGEGEPVEIKESKLRGVKSYGMICAASEIGLGDLFPTDEEAHILDLSAFDVPAGTSIADALDLHDIILEIDNKSMTNRPDLWGHYGLAREIAALYGLPLSRFRPFPRDLPAGGLTVTVEDPERCPRYIGAELTGVCVKPSPFWMQSRLWRAGMRPINALVDITNYVMLATGQPTHAFDSDNIQGHIIVRRAQEGEKLLLLNGKDLSLSADDLVIADDAGVVALAGVMGGAKDSILPTTHKVILEVANFNAAGVRRTALRYDNRTEASSRYEKAIDPQRCDQALELAAELFRQLYPEVQFTGLVDHYPAPMACKELDVALSWLERRLGKPLTQEDVSHKLGLLGFTTSFSGDTMHVTVPSWRSTGDVSIQADIMEEVARMYGYENFEAAPITTSFDGAINQLDKDLERRIKEYLAIRCGLQEIFTYPWMDEQYVNAILQDTTGILSLSTPPSPTEKMIRSSLLPNLCKAVVKNERYFTDFSLFETAQVFRDENYTTPYDEREKLPSQRKYLGAAFVGSDKDIDVDVRVIAATN
;
A
#
# COMPACT_ATOMS: atom_id res chain seq x y z
N MET A 1 -2.12 -0.34 -5.02
CA MET A 1 -3.11 0.76 -4.78
C MET A 1 -3.94 0.95 -6.03
N LYS A 2 -5.29 1.07 -5.89
CA LYS A 2 -6.18 1.34 -7.03
C LYS A 2 -6.35 2.84 -7.23
N VAL A 3 -6.22 3.29 -8.47
CA VAL A 3 -6.24 4.71 -8.84
C VAL A 3 -7.19 4.93 -10.00
N SER A 4 -8.17 5.79 -9.81
CA SER A 4 -9.15 6.18 -10.83
C SER A 4 -8.55 7.25 -11.74
N LEU A 5 -8.54 7.02 -13.04
CA LEU A 5 -8.08 8.01 -14.01
C LEU A 5 -9.01 9.22 -14.09
N ASN A 6 -10.34 9.01 -13.92
CA ASN A 6 -11.29 10.11 -13.86
C ASN A 6 -11.06 11.00 -12.63
N TRP A 7 -10.62 10.43 -11.51
CA TRP A 7 -10.25 11.23 -10.35
C TRP A 7 -8.96 12.03 -10.58
N ILE A 8 -7.97 11.45 -11.28
CA ILE A 8 -6.76 12.16 -11.70
C ILE A 8 -7.10 13.35 -12.61
N LYS A 9 -8.08 13.21 -13.51
CA LYS A 9 -8.54 14.29 -14.41
C LYS A 9 -9.11 15.51 -13.69
N ASP A 10 -9.50 15.41 -12.44
CA ASP A 10 -9.89 16.58 -11.63
C ASP A 10 -8.69 17.52 -11.38
N TYR A 11 -7.48 16.98 -11.37
CA TYR A 11 -6.25 17.71 -11.05
C TYR A 11 -5.38 18.03 -12.28
N VAL A 12 -5.44 17.21 -13.31
CA VAL A 12 -4.67 17.39 -14.55
C VAL A 12 -5.55 17.12 -15.76
N LYS A 13 -5.56 18.07 -16.73
CA LYS A 13 -6.33 17.89 -17.96
C LYS A 13 -5.56 16.99 -18.93
N LEU A 14 -5.88 15.71 -18.94
CA LEU A 14 -5.33 14.76 -19.90
C LEU A 14 -5.94 14.98 -21.28
N PRO A 15 -5.18 14.80 -22.38
CA PRO A 15 -5.72 14.73 -23.73
C PRO A 15 -6.82 13.68 -23.87
N GLU A 16 -7.84 13.95 -24.68
CA GLU A 16 -8.96 13.00 -24.88
C GLU A 16 -8.50 11.71 -25.58
N ASP A 17 -7.48 11.82 -26.42
CA ASP A 17 -6.86 10.74 -27.20
C ASP A 17 -5.66 10.09 -26.47
N MET A 18 -5.53 10.29 -25.16
CA MET A 18 -4.44 9.70 -24.36
C MET A 18 -4.40 8.17 -24.53
N ASP A 19 -3.30 7.66 -25.04
CA ASP A 19 -3.04 6.22 -25.08
C ASP A 19 -2.77 5.70 -23.66
N LEU A 20 -3.72 4.92 -23.14
CA LEU A 20 -3.65 4.37 -21.79
C LEU A 20 -2.51 3.36 -21.61
N THR A 21 -2.17 2.61 -22.67
CA THR A 21 -1.04 1.69 -22.65
C THR A 21 0.26 2.46 -22.55
N ARG A 22 0.35 3.58 -23.29
CA ARG A 22 1.49 4.47 -23.23
C ARG A 22 1.60 5.17 -21.87
N LEU A 23 0.49 5.63 -21.29
CA LEU A 23 0.48 6.23 -19.95
C LEU A 23 0.97 5.26 -18.87
N ALA A 24 0.48 4.02 -18.89
CA ALA A 24 0.90 2.97 -17.95
C ALA A 24 2.39 2.64 -18.12
N TYR A 25 2.87 2.56 -19.35
CA TYR A 25 4.28 2.36 -19.66
C TYR A 25 5.15 3.53 -19.16
N ASP A 26 4.78 4.78 -19.47
CA ASP A 26 5.54 5.95 -19.06
C ASP A 26 5.62 6.10 -17.53
N LEU A 27 4.53 5.80 -16.82
CA LEU A 27 4.53 5.76 -15.36
C LEU A 27 5.47 4.67 -14.83
N THR A 28 5.42 3.47 -15.41
CA THR A 28 6.26 2.34 -15.01
C THR A 28 7.75 2.64 -15.25
N MET A 29 8.07 3.26 -16.38
CA MET A 29 9.46 3.57 -16.73
C MET A 29 10.03 4.77 -16.00
N SER A 30 9.19 5.63 -15.40
CA SER A 30 9.66 6.90 -14.81
C SER A 30 9.35 7.07 -13.33
N THR A 31 8.31 6.44 -12.80
CA THR A 31 7.79 6.83 -11.48
C THR A 31 7.39 5.64 -10.61
N VAL A 32 6.40 4.84 -11.05
CA VAL A 32 5.81 3.74 -10.28
C VAL A 32 5.39 2.61 -11.20
N GLU A 33 5.53 1.37 -10.75
CA GLU A 33 5.08 0.20 -11.50
C GLU A 33 3.56 0.12 -11.57
N VAL A 34 3.03 0.10 -12.80
CA VAL A 34 1.62 -0.12 -13.10
C VAL A 34 1.44 -1.59 -13.44
N GLU A 35 0.89 -2.37 -12.50
CA GLU A 35 0.68 -3.82 -12.66
C GLU A 35 -0.51 -4.13 -13.58
N GLY A 36 -1.48 -3.22 -13.69
CA GLY A 36 -2.66 -3.39 -14.52
C GLY A 36 -3.43 -2.10 -14.76
N ALA A 37 -4.24 -2.11 -15.82
CA ALA A 37 -5.18 -1.06 -16.15
C ALA A 37 -6.51 -1.72 -16.54
N GLU A 38 -7.54 -1.53 -15.72
CA GLU A 38 -8.86 -2.08 -15.93
C GLU A 38 -9.81 -1.03 -16.50
N ASP A 39 -10.42 -1.29 -17.65
CA ASP A 39 -11.59 -0.56 -18.11
C ASP A 39 -12.81 -1.04 -17.32
N LEU A 40 -13.23 -0.25 -16.35
CA LEU A 40 -14.27 -0.62 -15.40
C LEU A 40 -15.61 -0.89 -16.10
N ALA A 41 -15.94 -0.17 -17.16
CA ALA A 41 -17.19 -0.35 -17.90
C ALA A 41 -17.29 -1.76 -18.52
N LYS A 42 -16.17 -2.38 -18.90
CA LYS A 42 -16.15 -3.74 -19.48
C LYS A 42 -16.61 -4.81 -18.50
N ARG A 43 -16.49 -4.57 -17.20
CA ARG A 43 -17.00 -5.49 -16.18
C ARG A 43 -18.53 -5.66 -16.27
N PHE A 44 -19.22 -4.63 -16.79
CA PHE A 44 -20.67 -4.55 -16.88
C PHE A 44 -21.18 -4.74 -18.33
N GLU A 45 -20.37 -5.31 -19.23
CA GLU A 45 -20.82 -5.66 -20.58
C GLU A 45 -22.01 -6.60 -20.52
N HIS A 46 -23.00 -6.38 -21.40
CA HIS A 46 -24.27 -7.13 -21.43
C HIS A 46 -25.13 -7.01 -20.16
N MET A 47 -24.90 -5.98 -19.32
CA MET A 47 -25.71 -5.68 -18.15
C MET A 47 -26.51 -4.39 -18.37
N LEU A 48 -27.82 -4.46 -18.20
CA LEU A 48 -28.75 -3.36 -18.48
C LEU A 48 -29.62 -3.05 -17.27
N VAL A 49 -30.12 -1.84 -17.20
CA VAL A 49 -31.24 -1.50 -16.31
C VAL A 49 -32.52 -2.04 -16.91
N GLY A 50 -33.17 -2.94 -16.19
CA GLY A 50 -34.52 -3.43 -16.54
C GLY A 50 -35.58 -2.81 -15.65
N VAL A 51 -36.80 -2.66 -16.17
CA VAL A 51 -37.99 -2.27 -15.38
C VAL A 51 -38.90 -3.47 -15.24
N VAL A 52 -39.11 -3.92 -14.01
CA VAL A 52 -40.02 -5.03 -13.72
C VAL A 52 -41.46 -4.57 -13.92
N THR A 53 -42.15 -5.12 -14.93
CA THR A 53 -43.53 -4.76 -15.24
C THR A 53 -44.56 -5.62 -14.51
N GLU A 54 -44.23 -6.89 -14.27
CA GLU A 54 -45.11 -7.85 -13.59
C GLU A 54 -44.27 -8.89 -12.83
N VAL A 55 -44.75 -9.30 -11.65
CA VAL A 55 -44.14 -10.36 -10.82
C VAL A 55 -45.20 -11.43 -10.55
N CYS A 56 -44.95 -12.65 -11.04
CA CYS A 56 -45.83 -13.80 -10.84
C CYS A 56 -45.13 -14.91 -10.03
N PRO A 57 -45.89 -15.69 -9.23
CA PRO A 57 -45.35 -16.90 -8.60
C PRO A 57 -44.89 -17.93 -9.65
N HIS A 58 -43.81 -18.66 -9.35
CA HIS A 58 -43.32 -19.72 -10.21
C HIS A 58 -44.19 -20.98 -10.04
N PRO A 59 -44.66 -21.65 -11.11
CA PRO A 59 -45.63 -22.77 -11.00
C PRO A 59 -45.03 -24.02 -10.32
N ASN A 60 -43.73 -24.20 -10.32
CA ASN A 60 -43.04 -25.39 -9.85
C ASN A 60 -41.99 -25.10 -8.77
N ALA A 61 -42.03 -23.92 -8.10
CA ALA A 61 -41.03 -23.57 -7.07
C ALA A 61 -41.52 -22.42 -6.19
N ASP A 62 -41.61 -22.65 -4.88
CA ASP A 62 -42.21 -21.71 -3.92
C ASP A 62 -41.36 -20.45 -3.71
N LYS A 63 -40.01 -20.56 -3.83
CA LYS A 63 -39.06 -19.46 -3.64
C LYS A 63 -38.75 -18.67 -4.90
N LEU A 64 -39.26 -19.10 -6.07
CA LEU A 64 -38.95 -18.44 -7.32
C LEU A 64 -40.14 -17.58 -7.79
N ARG A 65 -39.82 -16.53 -8.54
CA ARG A 65 -40.78 -15.63 -9.19
C ARG A 65 -40.48 -15.61 -10.70
N ILE A 66 -41.49 -15.39 -11.50
CA ILE A 66 -41.38 -15.06 -12.92
C ILE A 66 -41.56 -13.55 -13.04
N CYS A 67 -40.54 -12.84 -13.46
CA CYS A 67 -40.57 -11.40 -13.64
C CYS A 67 -40.65 -11.09 -15.12
N LYS A 68 -41.67 -10.36 -15.55
CA LYS A 68 -41.69 -9.72 -16.85
C LYS A 68 -40.96 -8.41 -16.74
N THR A 69 -39.87 -8.27 -17.45
CA THR A 69 -38.95 -7.15 -17.30
C THR A 69 -38.74 -6.51 -18.66
N ASP A 70 -39.04 -5.22 -18.77
CA ASP A 70 -38.69 -4.39 -19.92
C ASP A 70 -37.18 -4.11 -19.86
N ILE A 71 -36.44 -4.58 -20.86
CA ILE A 71 -34.99 -4.38 -20.99
C ILE A 71 -34.61 -3.28 -21.98
N GLY A 72 -35.60 -2.47 -22.39
CA GLY A 72 -35.44 -1.30 -23.25
C GLY A 72 -36.24 -1.41 -24.54
N GLY A 73 -36.77 -0.25 -24.99
CA GLY A 73 -37.55 -0.16 -26.22
C GLY A 73 -38.88 -0.94 -26.23
N GLY A 74 -39.40 -1.35 -25.05
CA GLY A 74 -40.58 -2.18 -24.92
C GLY A 74 -40.31 -3.67 -25.12
N ASP A 75 -39.07 -4.09 -25.14
CA ASP A 75 -38.68 -5.52 -25.19
C ASP A 75 -38.86 -6.16 -23.80
N ILE A 76 -39.99 -6.80 -23.60
CA ILE A 76 -40.35 -7.44 -22.34
C ILE A 76 -39.84 -8.89 -22.36
N ARG A 77 -38.98 -9.24 -21.43
CA ARG A 77 -38.40 -10.58 -21.23
C ARG A 77 -38.89 -11.23 -19.96
N GLU A 78 -39.12 -12.55 -20.02
CA GLU A 78 -39.40 -13.34 -18.82
C GLU A 78 -38.07 -13.78 -18.19
N ILE A 79 -37.89 -13.43 -16.91
CA ILE A 79 -36.72 -13.80 -16.13
C ILE A 79 -37.17 -14.45 -14.83
N VAL A 80 -36.65 -15.64 -14.56
CA VAL A 80 -36.92 -16.35 -13.31
C VAL A 80 -35.90 -15.87 -12.25
N CYS A 81 -36.40 -15.38 -11.12
CA CYS A 81 -35.59 -14.82 -10.06
C CYS A 81 -36.03 -15.32 -8.68
N GLY A 82 -35.06 -15.50 -7.78
CA GLY A 82 -35.26 -15.85 -6.37
C GLY A 82 -35.32 -14.66 -5.42
N GLY A 83 -35.30 -13.43 -5.96
CA GLY A 83 -35.24 -12.21 -5.16
C GLY A 83 -36.43 -12.01 -4.25
N THR A 84 -36.21 -11.54 -3.04
CA THR A 84 -37.22 -11.36 -1.98
C THR A 84 -37.92 -10.01 -2.06
N ASN A 85 -37.26 -8.97 -2.59
CA ASN A 85 -37.72 -7.58 -2.65
C ASN A 85 -38.36 -7.16 -4.00
N LEU A 86 -38.61 -8.10 -4.92
CA LEU A 86 -39.12 -7.81 -6.25
C LEU A 86 -40.54 -7.28 -6.25
N THR A 87 -40.76 -6.13 -6.89
CA THR A 87 -42.07 -5.49 -7.06
C THR A 87 -42.21 -4.94 -8.49
N ALA A 88 -43.47 -4.83 -8.96
CA ALA A 88 -43.74 -4.17 -10.23
C ALA A 88 -43.39 -2.67 -10.15
N GLY A 89 -42.74 -2.15 -11.19
CA GLY A 89 -42.22 -0.79 -11.26
C GLY A 89 -40.78 -0.64 -10.81
N MET A 90 -40.18 -1.65 -10.17
CA MET A 90 -38.80 -1.63 -9.69
C MET A 90 -37.80 -1.62 -10.86
N ARG A 91 -36.79 -0.75 -10.77
CA ARG A 91 -35.61 -0.81 -11.67
C ARG A 91 -34.57 -1.75 -11.09
N VAL A 92 -34.11 -2.67 -11.91
CA VAL A 92 -33.18 -3.75 -11.49
C VAL A 92 -31.99 -3.87 -12.45
N ALA A 93 -30.88 -4.42 -11.98
CA ALA A 93 -29.79 -4.82 -12.86
C ALA A 93 -30.11 -6.16 -13.52
N VAL A 94 -30.13 -6.19 -14.84
CA VAL A 94 -30.37 -7.39 -15.66
C VAL A 94 -29.08 -7.79 -16.35
N ALA A 95 -28.55 -8.95 -16.01
CA ALA A 95 -27.50 -9.63 -16.77
C ALA A 95 -28.15 -10.38 -17.94
N CYS A 96 -27.92 -9.87 -19.14
CA CYS A 96 -28.34 -10.50 -20.39
C CYS A 96 -27.43 -11.67 -20.76
N PRO A 97 -27.82 -12.54 -21.70
CA PRO A 97 -26.92 -13.57 -22.24
C PRO A 97 -25.59 -12.98 -22.72
N GLY A 98 -24.47 -13.55 -22.26
CA GLY A 98 -23.11 -13.05 -22.49
C GLY A 98 -22.51 -12.26 -21.30
N ALA A 99 -23.32 -11.80 -20.36
CA ALA A 99 -22.82 -11.13 -19.15
C ALA A 99 -22.07 -12.10 -18.23
N LEU A 100 -21.08 -11.61 -17.51
CA LEU A 100 -20.31 -12.37 -16.52
C LEU A 100 -20.76 -12.00 -15.09
N CYS A 101 -21.30 -12.96 -14.35
CA CYS A 101 -21.75 -12.79 -12.97
C CYS A 101 -21.05 -13.79 -12.04
N ARG A 102 -20.89 -13.42 -10.76
CA ARG A 102 -20.41 -14.33 -9.72
C ARG A 102 -21.58 -14.83 -8.90
N TRP A 103 -21.74 -16.14 -8.82
CA TRP A 103 -22.83 -16.76 -8.07
C TRP A 103 -22.73 -16.39 -6.58
N HIS A 104 -23.74 -15.77 -6.03
CA HIS A 104 -23.74 -15.19 -4.67
C HIS A 104 -22.59 -14.22 -4.38
N GLY A 105 -21.96 -13.66 -5.41
CA GLY A 105 -20.80 -12.75 -5.26
C GLY A 105 -19.46 -13.43 -5.03
N GLU A 106 -19.40 -14.76 -5.07
CA GLU A 106 -18.20 -15.55 -4.81
C GLU A 106 -17.77 -16.41 -6.01
N GLY A 107 -16.53 -16.88 -5.99
CA GLY A 107 -15.98 -17.77 -7.00
C GLY A 107 -15.65 -17.10 -8.34
N GLU A 108 -15.39 -17.92 -9.34
CA GLU A 108 -15.07 -17.45 -10.70
C GLU A 108 -16.34 -16.92 -11.40
N PRO A 109 -16.21 -15.88 -12.25
CA PRO A 109 -17.33 -15.37 -13.04
C PRO A 109 -17.90 -16.44 -13.97
N VAL A 110 -19.20 -16.52 -14.04
CA VAL A 110 -19.94 -17.44 -14.92
C VAL A 110 -20.70 -16.64 -15.96
N GLU A 111 -20.59 -17.07 -17.23
CA GLU A 111 -21.33 -16.49 -18.34
C GLU A 111 -22.82 -16.81 -18.23
N ILE A 112 -23.66 -15.79 -18.22
CA ILE A 112 -25.11 -15.90 -18.20
C ILE A 112 -25.60 -16.33 -19.58
N LYS A 113 -26.50 -17.33 -19.60
CA LYS A 113 -27.12 -17.88 -20.81
C LYS A 113 -28.61 -18.00 -20.62
N GLU A 114 -29.38 -17.97 -21.73
CA GLU A 114 -30.77 -18.39 -21.67
C GLU A 114 -30.85 -19.81 -21.09
N SER A 115 -31.69 -19.99 -20.09
CA SER A 115 -31.78 -21.26 -19.37
C SER A 115 -33.22 -21.65 -19.10
N LYS A 116 -33.45 -22.90 -18.70
CA LYS A 116 -34.76 -23.39 -18.27
C LYS A 116 -34.72 -23.77 -16.81
N LEU A 117 -35.32 -22.93 -15.95
CA LEU A 117 -35.35 -23.11 -14.51
C LEU A 117 -36.68 -23.75 -14.08
N ARG A 118 -36.61 -24.95 -13.52
CA ARG A 118 -37.79 -25.70 -13.08
C ARG A 118 -38.95 -25.75 -14.10
N GLY A 119 -38.57 -25.80 -15.41
CA GLY A 119 -39.54 -25.88 -16.49
C GLY A 119 -39.95 -24.55 -17.15
N VAL A 120 -39.61 -23.41 -16.58
CA VAL A 120 -39.85 -22.06 -17.14
C VAL A 120 -38.59 -21.54 -17.79
N LYS A 121 -38.71 -20.94 -18.98
CA LYS A 121 -37.59 -20.32 -19.72
C LYS A 121 -37.23 -18.99 -19.04
N SER A 122 -35.95 -18.76 -18.75
CA SER A 122 -35.40 -17.49 -18.27
C SER A 122 -34.46 -16.92 -19.31
N TYR A 123 -34.67 -15.68 -19.71
CA TYR A 123 -33.84 -14.99 -20.70
C TYR A 123 -32.43 -14.67 -20.17
N GLY A 124 -32.32 -14.26 -18.92
CA GLY A 124 -31.10 -13.82 -18.27
C GLY A 124 -31.25 -13.93 -16.75
N MET A 125 -30.60 -13.04 -16.01
CA MET A 125 -30.63 -13.00 -14.56
C MET A 125 -30.90 -11.57 -14.05
N ILE A 126 -31.80 -11.41 -13.10
CA ILE A 126 -31.93 -10.20 -12.29
C ILE A 126 -30.94 -10.35 -11.12
N CYS A 127 -30.02 -9.40 -10.95
CA CYS A 127 -28.84 -9.57 -10.12
C CYS A 127 -28.97 -8.90 -8.75
N ALA A 128 -28.40 -9.57 -7.75
CA ALA A 128 -28.00 -8.91 -6.51
C ALA A 128 -26.74 -8.06 -6.76
N ALA A 129 -26.51 -7.05 -5.91
CA ALA A 129 -25.34 -6.19 -6.02
C ALA A 129 -24.00 -6.97 -5.94
N SER A 130 -23.92 -7.95 -5.06
CA SER A 130 -22.72 -8.81 -4.89
C SER A 130 -22.40 -9.62 -6.15
N GLU A 131 -23.42 -10.11 -6.87
CA GLU A 131 -23.25 -10.96 -8.06
C GLU A 131 -22.58 -10.24 -9.24
N ILE A 132 -22.69 -8.91 -9.28
CA ILE A 132 -22.07 -8.05 -10.31
C ILE A 132 -20.91 -7.20 -9.76
N GLY A 133 -20.43 -7.51 -8.53
CA GLY A 133 -19.28 -6.84 -7.91
C GLY A 133 -19.57 -5.46 -7.34
N LEU A 134 -20.84 -5.11 -7.12
CA LEU A 134 -21.28 -3.83 -6.53
C LEU A 134 -21.69 -3.95 -5.05
N GLY A 135 -21.43 -5.09 -4.38
CA GLY A 135 -21.85 -5.35 -3.00
C GLY A 135 -21.37 -4.32 -1.98
N ASP A 136 -20.13 -3.84 -2.11
CA ASP A 136 -19.59 -2.81 -1.22
C ASP A 136 -20.21 -1.41 -1.48
N LEU A 137 -20.69 -1.16 -2.71
CA LEU A 137 -21.33 0.10 -3.07
C LEU A 137 -22.81 0.10 -2.67
N PHE A 138 -23.48 -1.06 -2.75
CA PHE A 138 -24.86 -1.28 -2.36
C PHE A 138 -24.95 -2.42 -1.35
N PRO A 139 -24.48 -2.21 -0.10
CA PRO A 139 -24.48 -3.23 0.92
C PRO A 139 -25.90 -3.60 1.37
N THR A 140 -26.13 -4.89 1.60
CA THR A 140 -27.37 -5.42 2.19
C THR A 140 -27.03 -6.61 3.07
N ASP A 141 -27.74 -6.74 4.21
CA ASP A 141 -27.65 -7.88 5.10
C ASP A 141 -28.78 -8.90 4.82
N GLU A 142 -29.67 -8.60 3.87
CA GLU A 142 -30.80 -9.46 3.51
C GLU A 142 -30.40 -10.50 2.47
N GLU A 143 -30.68 -11.77 2.77
CA GLU A 143 -30.45 -12.87 1.85
C GLU A 143 -31.33 -12.75 0.58
N ALA A 144 -30.75 -13.00 -0.59
CA ALA A 144 -31.43 -12.93 -1.88
C ALA A 144 -32.05 -11.56 -2.21
N HIS A 145 -31.47 -10.48 -1.69
CA HIS A 145 -31.90 -9.11 -1.99
C HIS A 145 -31.37 -8.65 -3.36
N ILE A 146 -32.27 -8.27 -4.25
CA ILE A 146 -31.94 -7.78 -5.59
C ILE A 146 -31.52 -6.31 -5.53
N LEU A 147 -30.55 -5.92 -6.35
CA LEU A 147 -30.13 -4.54 -6.49
C LEU A 147 -31.28 -3.66 -7.00
N ASP A 148 -31.76 -2.75 -6.14
CA ASP A 148 -32.77 -1.76 -6.49
C ASP A 148 -32.11 -0.49 -7.04
N LEU A 149 -32.33 -0.22 -8.32
CA LEU A 149 -31.86 0.96 -9.03
C LEU A 149 -32.95 2.03 -9.21
N SER A 150 -34.07 1.92 -8.51
CA SER A 150 -35.20 2.85 -8.66
C SER A 150 -34.92 4.29 -8.26
N ALA A 151 -33.85 4.51 -7.47
CA ALA A 151 -33.33 5.84 -7.14
C ALA A 151 -32.65 6.55 -8.33
N PHE A 152 -32.25 5.78 -9.36
CA PHE A 152 -31.65 6.31 -10.58
C PHE A 152 -32.71 6.47 -11.64
N ASP A 153 -32.98 7.72 -12.04
CA ASP A 153 -34.00 8.02 -13.05
C ASP A 153 -33.45 7.84 -14.47
N VAL A 154 -33.24 6.58 -14.84
CA VAL A 154 -32.72 6.17 -16.15
C VAL A 154 -33.75 5.26 -16.87
N PRO A 155 -33.84 5.32 -18.22
CA PRO A 155 -34.76 4.46 -18.98
C PRO A 155 -34.31 2.98 -18.91
N ALA A 156 -35.30 2.08 -19.10
CA ALA A 156 -35.00 0.67 -19.34
C ALA A 156 -34.11 0.52 -20.58
N GLY A 157 -33.15 -0.42 -20.53
CA GLY A 157 -32.16 -0.64 -21.58
C GLY A 157 -30.89 0.20 -21.48
N THR A 158 -30.81 1.15 -20.52
CA THR A 158 -29.56 1.85 -20.21
C THR A 158 -28.54 0.84 -19.67
N SER A 159 -27.30 0.89 -20.15
CA SER A 159 -26.26 0.03 -19.59
C SER A 159 -26.02 0.34 -18.10
N ILE A 160 -25.61 -0.66 -17.32
CA ILE A 160 -25.27 -0.44 -15.90
C ILE A 160 -24.08 0.53 -15.79
N ALA A 161 -23.13 0.49 -16.72
CA ALA A 161 -22.00 1.40 -16.76
C ALA A 161 -22.44 2.86 -16.96
N ASP A 162 -23.41 3.12 -17.85
CA ASP A 162 -23.98 4.47 -18.05
C ASP A 162 -24.85 4.91 -16.86
N ALA A 163 -25.70 4.02 -16.38
CA ALA A 163 -26.65 4.32 -15.29
C ALA A 163 -25.94 4.73 -13.99
N LEU A 164 -24.77 4.16 -13.72
CA LEU A 164 -23.98 4.38 -12.50
C LEU A 164 -22.70 5.19 -12.76
N ASP A 165 -22.55 5.78 -13.95
CA ASP A 165 -21.37 6.55 -14.37
C ASP A 165 -20.05 5.79 -14.07
N LEU A 166 -19.94 4.54 -14.55
CA LEU A 166 -18.80 3.66 -14.29
C LEU A 166 -17.79 3.62 -15.45
N HIS A 167 -17.81 4.57 -16.37
CA HIS A 167 -16.81 4.73 -17.42
C HIS A 167 -15.53 5.32 -16.83
N ASP A 168 -14.62 4.44 -16.40
CA ASP A 168 -13.37 4.82 -15.79
C ASP A 168 -12.29 3.79 -16.07
N ILE A 169 -11.04 4.20 -16.04
CA ILE A 169 -9.89 3.32 -16.05
C ILE A 169 -9.30 3.28 -14.65
N ILE A 170 -9.20 2.10 -14.11
CA ILE A 170 -8.59 1.87 -12.80
C ILE A 170 -7.18 1.33 -13.01
N LEU A 171 -6.19 2.14 -12.62
CA LEU A 171 -4.78 1.73 -12.61
C LEU A 171 -4.49 0.99 -11.30
N GLU A 172 -3.84 -0.15 -11.40
CA GLU A 172 -3.32 -0.88 -10.26
C GLU A 172 -1.83 -0.59 -10.10
N ILE A 173 -1.48 0.14 -9.04
CA ILE A 173 -0.11 0.58 -8.76
C ILE A 173 0.51 -0.35 -7.72
N ASP A 174 1.73 -0.88 -7.98
CA ASP A 174 2.47 -1.64 -6.99
C ASP A 174 2.93 -0.75 -5.83
N ASN A 175 2.49 -1.09 -4.63
CA ASN A 175 2.82 -0.34 -3.42
C ASN A 175 4.31 -0.39 -3.05
N LYS A 176 5.05 -1.40 -3.51
CA LYS A 176 6.49 -1.53 -3.23
C LYS A 176 7.30 -0.51 -4.02
N SER A 177 6.88 -0.23 -5.26
CA SER A 177 7.57 0.73 -6.15
C SER A 177 7.51 2.18 -5.64
N MET A 178 6.58 2.51 -4.71
CA MET A 178 6.44 3.86 -4.15
C MET A 178 6.71 3.92 -2.63
N THR A 179 7.47 2.96 -2.08
CA THR A 179 7.74 2.90 -0.65
C THR A 179 8.50 4.11 -0.12
N ASN A 180 9.42 4.67 -0.90
CA ASN A 180 10.19 5.89 -0.60
C ASN A 180 9.47 7.18 -0.99
N ARG A 181 8.33 7.09 -1.67
CA ARG A 181 7.58 8.21 -2.24
C ARG A 181 6.27 8.44 -1.50
N PRO A 182 6.29 9.06 -0.28
CA PRO A 182 5.08 9.33 0.49
C PRO A 182 4.10 10.22 -0.24
N ASP A 183 4.58 11.02 -1.19
CA ASP A 183 3.76 11.93 -2.00
C ASP A 183 2.83 11.21 -2.98
N LEU A 184 3.12 9.97 -3.37
CA LEU A 184 2.36 9.20 -4.37
C LEU A 184 1.22 8.35 -3.79
N TRP A 185 1.01 8.36 -2.47
CA TRP A 185 -0.04 7.56 -1.81
C TRP A 185 -1.44 8.17 -1.90
N GLY A 186 -1.68 8.98 -2.92
CA GLY A 186 -2.95 9.61 -3.26
C GLY A 186 -3.02 10.05 -4.71
N HIS A 187 -4.24 10.27 -5.22
CA HIS A 187 -4.49 10.64 -6.62
C HIS A 187 -3.77 11.93 -7.02
N TYR A 188 -3.70 12.92 -6.12
CA TYR A 188 -3.06 14.20 -6.39
C TYR A 188 -1.54 14.09 -6.62
N GLY A 189 -0.87 13.21 -5.87
CA GLY A 189 0.56 12.96 -6.07
C GLY A 189 0.86 12.34 -7.43
N LEU A 190 0.05 11.36 -7.85
CA LEU A 190 0.16 10.76 -9.18
C LEU A 190 -0.22 11.75 -10.29
N ALA A 191 -1.25 12.57 -10.07
CA ALA A 191 -1.60 13.64 -11.00
C ALA A 191 -0.44 14.62 -11.20
N ARG A 192 0.33 14.93 -10.14
CA ARG A 192 1.54 15.77 -10.20
C ARG A 192 2.63 15.14 -11.07
N GLU A 193 2.89 13.86 -10.91
CA GLU A 193 3.87 13.14 -11.74
C GLU A 193 3.43 13.10 -13.21
N ILE A 194 2.16 12.77 -13.47
CA ILE A 194 1.61 12.78 -14.83
C ILE A 194 1.71 14.19 -15.44
N ALA A 195 1.38 15.21 -14.66
CA ALA A 195 1.51 16.61 -15.11
C ALA A 195 2.96 16.92 -15.48
N ALA A 196 3.93 16.50 -14.68
CA ALA A 196 5.36 16.69 -14.95
C ALA A 196 5.83 15.92 -16.20
N LEU A 197 5.44 14.67 -16.35
CA LEU A 197 5.83 13.82 -17.48
C LEU A 197 5.35 14.37 -18.84
N TYR A 198 4.13 14.92 -18.87
CA TYR A 198 3.52 15.43 -20.09
C TYR A 198 3.57 16.96 -20.23
N GLY A 199 4.21 17.67 -19.28
CA GLY A 199 4.29 19.13 -19.29
C GLY A 199 2.93 19.82 -19.15
N LEU A 200 1.98 19.20 -18.45
CA LEU A 200 0.61 19.68 -18.29
C LEU A 200 0.45 20.53 -17.01
N PRO A 201 -0.48 21.49 -16.97
CA PRO A 201 -0.76 22.25 -15.77
C PRO A 201 -1.47 21.39 -14.72
N LEU A 202 -1.01 21.52 -13.45
CA LEU A 202 -1.62 20.89 -12.30
C LEU A 202 -2.54 21.87 -11.59
N SER A 203 -3.79 21.46 -11.31
CA SER A 203 -4.75 22.23 -10.51
C SER A 203 -4.32 22.28 -9.04
N ARG A 204 -4.55 23.41 -8.37
CA ARG A 204 -4.29 23.56 -6.94
C ARG A 204 -5.59 23.52 -6.14
N PHE A 205 -5.51 23.11 -4.88
CA PHE A 205 -6.63 23.20 -3.95
C PHE A 205 -6.93 24.67 -3.64
N ARG A 206 -8.16 24.96 -3.24
CA ARG A 206 -8.58 26.31 -2.85
C ARG A 206 -8.07 26.61 -1.45
N PRO A 207 -7.33 27.73 -1.23
CA PRO A 207 -6.83 28.08 0.08
C PRO A 207 -7.96 28.20 1.12
N PHE A 208 -7.70 27.65 2.31
CA PHE A 208 -8.60 27.78 3.45
C PHE A 208 -8.10 28.88 4.38
N PRO A 209 -8.97 29.82 4.85
CA PRO A 209 -8.58 30.87 5.79
C PRO A 209 -7.99 30.30 7.09
N ARG A 210 -6.86 30.86 7.53
CA ARG A 210 -6.15 30.41 8.75
C ARG A 210 -6.37 31.33 9.95
N ASP A 211 -7.04 32.45 9.74
CA ASP A 211 -7.32 33.49 10.75
C ASP A 211 -8.60 33.22 11.55
N LEU A 212 -9.10 32.00 11.54
CA LEU A 212 -10.24 31.62 12.35
C LEU A 212 -9.85 31.52 13.83
N PRO A 213 -10.74 31.92 14.74
CA PRO A 213 -10.49 31.77 16.19
C PRO A 213 -10.41 30.28 16.57
N ALA A 214 -9.75 29.99 17.69
CA ALA A 214 -9.76 28.63 18.23
C ALA A 214 -11.18 28.14 18.63
N GLY A 215 -12.11 29.08 18.82
CA GLY A 215 -13.45 28.77 19.31
C GLY A 215 -13.41 28.18 20.72
N GLY A 216 -14.13 27.07 20.92
CA GLY A 216 -14.06 26.26 22.13
C GLY A 216 -13.00 25.14 22.06
N LEU A 217 -12.35 24.98 20.93
CA LEU A 217 -11.38 23.89 20.70
C LEU A 217 -10.03 24.19 21.35
N THR A 218 -9.57 23.29 22.19
CA THR A 218 -8.22 23.31 22.77
C THR A 218 -7.49 22.03 22.38
N VAL A 219 -6.25 22.18 21.92
CA VAL A 219 -5.37 21.07 21.55
C VAL A 219 -4.01 21.24 22.22
N THR A 220 -3.55 20.20 22.90
CA THR A 220 -2.20 20.11 23.48
C THR A 220 -1.44 18.95 22.83
N VAL A 221 -0.22 19.21 22.34
CA VAL A 221 0.68 18.18 21.85
C VAL A 221 1.85 18.06 22.82
N GLU A 222 1.87 16.99 23.61
CA GLU A 222 2.90 16.74 24.63
C GLU A 222 4.19 16.16 24.03
N ASP A 223 4.10 15.45 22.90
CA ASP A 223 5.25 14.84 22.21
C ASP A 223 5.35 15.35 20.75
N PRO A 224 5.90 16.55 20.53
CA PRO A 224 6.01 17.14 19.20
C PRO A 224 7.02 16.41 18.27
N GLU A 225 7.89 15.57 18.80
CA GLU A 225 8.76 14.71 17.98
C GLU A 225 7.98 13.58 17.33
N ARG A 226 6.93 13.08 18.00
CA ARG A 226 6.05 12.03 17.48
C ARG A 226 4.82 12.56 16.76
N CYS A 227 4.42 13.80 17.08
CA CYS A 227 3.37 14.52 16.36
C CYS A 227 3.89 15.90 15.94
N PRO A 228 4.62 16.02 14.82
CA PRO A 228 5.18 17.29 14.37
C PRO A 228 4.15 18.37 14.10
N ARG A 229 2.95 18.00 13.62
CA ARG A 229 1.86 18.94 13.36
C ARG A 229 0.51 18.31 13.68
N TYR A 230 -0.36 19.10 14.30
CA TYR A 230 -1.75 18.75 14.57
C TYR A 230 -2.66 19.91 14.25
N ILE A 231 -3.57 19.72 13.29
CA ILE A 231 -4.65 20.66 12.99
C ILE A 231 -5.95 20.07 13.50
N GLY A 232 -6.63 20.80 14.37
CA GLY A 232 -8.00 20.54 14.79
C GLY A 232 -8.93 21.61 14.22
N ALA A 233 -9.97 21.22 13.49
CA ALA A 233 -10.99 22.14 13.02
C ALA A 233 -12.36 21.71 13.54
N GLU A 234 -13.04 22.61 14.26
CA GLU A 234 -14.39 22.38 14.78
C GLU A 234 -15.43 22.85 13.78
N LEU A 235 -16.40 21.99 13.50
CA LEU A 235 -17.47 22.21 12.52
C LEU A 235 -18.83 21.99 13.16
N THR A 236 -19.76 22.89 12.87
CA THR A 236 -21.19 22.77 13.19
C THR A 236 -22.02 22.84 11.92
N GLY A 237 -23.32 22.55 12.01
CA GLY A 237 -24.22 22.52 10.84
C GLY A 237 -24.02 21.29 9.96
N VAL A 238 -23.54 20.20 10.53
CA VAL A 238 -23.37 18.90 9.89
C VAL A 238 -24.36 17.88 10.47
N CYS A 239 -24.58 16.79 9.75
CA CYS A 239 -25.39 15.67 10.23
C CYS A 239 -24.95 14.38 9.52
N VAL A 240 -25.26 13.25 10.14
CA VAL A 240 -25.00 11.95 9.53
C VAL A 240 -26.05 11.69 8.44
N LYS A 241 -25.59 11.53 7.22
CA LYS A 241 -26.39 11.21 6.03
C LYS A 241 -25.55 10.39 5.06
N PRO A 242 -26.16 9.64 4.12
CA PRO A 242 -25.40 9.03 3.03
C PRO A 242 -24.64 10.07 2.23
N SER A 243 -23.44 9.70 1.77
CA SER A 243 -22.70 10.51 0.81
C SER A 243 -23.43 10.57 -0.54
N PRO A 244 -23.23 11.62 -1.34
CA PRO A 244 -23.76 11.62 -2.70
C PRO A 244 -23.12 10.47 -3.51
N PHE A 245 -23.86 9.93 -4.46
CA PHE A 245 -23.45 8.73 -5.20
C PHE A 245 -22.09 8.87 -5.89
N TRP A 246 -21.77 10.05 -6.45
CA TRP A 246 -20.47 10.29 -7.06
C TRP A 246 -19.28 10.06 -6.10
N MET A 247 -19.44 10.44 -4.81
CA MET A 247 -18.42 10.22 -3.78
C MET A 247 -18.34 8.74 -3.40
N GLN A 248 -19.48 8.10 -3.19
CA GLN A 248 -19.55 6.67 -2.91
C GLN A 248 -18.87 5.85 -4.01
N SER A 249 -19.20 6.14 -5.28
CA SER A 249 -18.64 5.47 -6.45
C SER A 249 -17.13 5.66 -6.55
N ARG A 250 -16.60 6.86 -6.29
CA ARG A 250 -15.15 7.13 -6.30
C ARG A 250 -14.40 6.38 -5.20
N LEU A 251 -14.95 6.36 -3.98
CA LEU A 251 -14.36 5.59 -2.87
C LEU A 251 -14.32 4.10 -3.23
N TRP A 252 -15.42 3.56 -3.72
CA TRP A 252 -15.52 2.16 -4.13
C TRP A 252 -14.52 1.81 -5.24
N ARG A 253 -14.38 2.65 -6.27
CA ARG A 253 -13.39 2.46 -7.35
C ARG A 253 -11.95 2.39 -6.82
N ALA A 254 -11.65 3.16 -5.78
CA ALA A 254 -10.36 3.15 -5.10
C ALA A 254 -10.21 1.99 -4.08
N GLY A 255 -11.23 1.11 -3.96
CA GLY A 255 -11.22 -0.05 -3.07
C GLY A 255 -11.64 0.24 -1.63
N MET A 256 -12.34 1.35 -1.39
CA MET A 256 -12.82 1.75 -0.06
C MET A 256 -14.34 1.73 0.01
N ARG A 257 -14.89 1.04 1.00
CA ARG A 257 -16.35 0.98 1.23
C ARG A 257 -16.87 2.31 1.74
N PRO A 258 -17.92 2.91 1.13
CA PRO A 258 -18.59 4.08 1.65
C PRO A 258 -19.33 3.76 2.96
N ILE A 259 -19.42 4.75 3.87
CA ILE A 259 -20.04 4.59 5.20
C ILE A 259 -21.12 5.66 5.40
N ASN A 260 -20.72 6.91 5.56
CA ASN A 260 -21.59 8.09 5.63
C ASN A 260 -20.79 9.34 5.26
N ALA A 261 -21.47 10.44 4.95
CA ALA A 261 -20.82 11.62 4.40
C ALA A 261 -19.72 12.22 5.28
N LEU A 262 -19.80 12.13 6.61
CA LEU A 262 -18.76 12.66 7.51
C LEU A 262 -17.47 11.82 7.43
N VAL A 263 -17.63 10.50 7.48
CA VAL A 263 -16.49 9.56 7.38
C VAL A 263 -15.96 9.50 5.95
N ASP A 264 -16.85 9.54 4.97
CA ASP A 264 -16.48 9.44 3.55
C ASP A 264 -15.69 10.66 3.08
N ILE A 265 -15.96 11.86 3.62
CA ILE A 265 -15.12 13.04 3.38
C ILE A 265 -13.69 12.78 3.85
N THR A 266 -13.49 12.23 5.06
CA THR A 266 -12.14 11.96 5.57
C THR A 266 -11.40 10.91 4.74
N ASN A 267 -12.10 9.86 4.33
CA ASN A 267 -11.56 8.82 3.45
C ASN A 267 -11.25 9.37 2.05
N TYR A 268 -12.14 10.21 1.51
CA TYR A 268 -11.93 10.86 0.21
C TYR A 268 -10.68 11.75 0.23
N VAL A 269 -10.51 12.57 1.27
CA VAL A 269 -9.33 13.43 1.44
C VAL A 269 -8.05 12.59 1.51
N MET A 270 -8.06 11.50 2.26
CA MET A 270 -6.92 10.59 2.37
C MET A 270 -6.56 9.98 1.01
N LEU A 271 -7.53 9.47 0.24
CA LEU A 271 -7.28 8.87 -1.07
C LEU A 271 -6.91 9.91 -2.13
N ALA A 272 -7.41 11.14 -2.00
CA ALA A 272 -7.08 12.24 -2.89
C ALA A 272 -5.65 12.75 -2.66
N THR A 273 -5.32 13.10 -1.40
CA THR A 273 -4.09 13.82 -1.06
C THR A 273 -2.96 12.92 -0.57
N GLY A 274 -3.27 11.69 -0.12
CA GLY A 274 -2.35 10.82 0.60
C GLY A 274 -2.17 11.19 2.07
N GLN A 275 -2.90 12.19 2.58
CA GLN A 275 -2.91 12.62 3.98
C GLN A 275 -4.15 12.07 4.69
N PRO A 276 -4.01 11.11 5.62
CA PRO A 276 -5.15 10.66 6.41
C PRO A 276 -5.70 11.79 7.28
N THR A 277 -7.02 11.79 7.43
CA THR A 277 -7.76 12.67 8.32
C THR A 277 -8.74 11.85 9.14
N HIS A 278 -9.19 12.39 10.28
CA HIS A 278 -10.16 11.73 11.14
C HIS A 278 -11.24 12.73 11.60
N ALA A 279 -12.43 12.22 11.89
CA ALA A 279 -13.54 13.02 12.41
C ALA A 279 -14.02 12.44 13.73
N PHE A 280 -13.94 13.25 14.78
CA PHE A 280 -14.51 12.93 16.10
C PHE A 280 -15.90 13.56 16.24
N ASP A 281 -16.78 12.88 16.95
CA ASP A 281 -18.01 13.52 17.45
C ASP A 281 -17.61 14.50 18.56
N SER A 282 -17.79 15.81 18.30
CA SER A 282 -17.35 16.85 19.22
C SER A 282 -18.04 16.79 20.58
N ASP A 283 -19.29 16.29 20.63
CA ASP A 283 -20.05 16.22 21.88
C ASP A 283 -19.58 15.06 22.77
N ASN A 284 -18.87 14.09 22.22
CA ASN A 284 -18.29 12.98 22.97
C ASN A 284 -16.87 13.29 23.50
N ILE A 285 -16.20 14.30 22.97
CA ILE A 285 -14.87 14.73 23.45
C ILE A 285 -15.05 15.53 24.74
N GLN A 286 -14.42 15.08 25.81
CA GLN A 286 -14.48 15.72 27.12
C GLN A 286 -13.31 16.69 27.31
N GLY A 287 -13.61 17.99 27.40
CA GLY A 287 -12.62 19.03 27.63
C GLY A 287 -11.78 19.33 26.39
N HIS A 288 -10.51 18.93 26.35
CA HIS A 288 -9.59 19.28 25.28
C HIS A 288 -8.92 18.03 24.67
N ILE A 289 -8.42 18.17 23.46
CA ILE A 289 -7.65 17.11 22.78
C ILE A 289 -6.20 17.15 23.24
N ILE A 290 -5.69 16.00 23.67
CA ILE A 290 -4.32 15.82 24.13
C ILE A 290 -3.64 14.76 23.28
N VAL A 291 -2.60 15.13 22.54
CA VAL A 291 -1.74 14.16 21.83
C VAL A 291 -0.55 13.83 22.73
N ARG A 292 -0.53 12.63 23.29
CA ARG A 292 0.45 12.19 24.28
C ARG A 292 0.88 10.74 24.09
N ARG A 293 1.85 10.31 24.85
CA ARG A 293 2.12 8.87 24.99
C ARG A 293 1.04 8.21 25.86
N ALA A 294 0.74 6.96 25.54
CA ALA A 294 -0.14 6.15 26.38
C ALA A 294 0.52 5.86 27.73
N GLN A 295 -0.30 5.56 28.74
CA GLN A 295 0.18 4.97 29.98
C GLN A 295 0.26 3.44 29.80
N GLU A 296 1.23 2.79 30.46
CA GLU A 296 1.39 1.34 30.38
C GLU A 296 0.12 0.62 30.86
N GLY A 297 -0.43 -0.24 30.00
CA GLY A 297 -1.66 -0.98 30.28
C GLY A 297 -2.96 -0.20 30.11
N GLU A 298 -2.91 1.05 29.67
CA GLU A 298 -4.11 1.87 29.35
C GLU A 298 -4.98 1.15 28.32
N LYS A 299 -6.30 1.20 28.45
CA LYS A 299 -7.23 0.45 27.62
C LYS A 299 -7.84 1.30 26.51
N LEU A 300 -7.97 0.70 25.33
CA LEU A 300 -8.64 1.33 24.20
C LEU A 300 -9.40 0.27 23.38
N LEU A 301 -10.71 0.45 23.25
CA LEU A 301 -11.53 -0.29 22.31
C LEU A 301 -11.52 0.44 20.97
N LEU A 302 -11.01 -0.23 19.93
CA LEU A 302 -10.93 0.31 18.57
C LEU A 302 -12.25 0.18 17.80
N LEU A 303 -12.41 0.97 16.71
CA LEU A 303 -13.57 0.92 15.80
C LEU A 303 -13.83 -0.48 15.20
N ASN A 304 -12.79 -1.30 15.04
CA ASN A 304 -12.92 -2.69 14.54
C ASN A 304 -13.25 -3.72 15.63
N GLY A 305 -13.53 -3.27 16.86
CA GLY A 305 -13.88 -4.12 17.99
C GLY A 305 -12.71 -4.77 18.74
N LYS A 306 -11.45 -4.49 18.35
CA LYS A 306 -10.28 -4.95 19.11
C LYS A 306 -10.14 -4.15 20.40
N ASP A 307 -10.04 -4.86 21.54
CA ASP A 307 -9.73 -4.26 22.84
C ASP A 307 -8.22 -4.36 23.11
N LEU A 308 -7.56 -3.21 23.19
CA LEU A 308 -6.12 -3.11 23.33
C LEU A 308 -5.71 -2.76 24.77
N SER A 309 -4.56 -3.30 25.18
CA SER A 309 -3.79 -2.83 26.32
C SER A 309 -2.55 -2.13 25.78
N LEU A 310 -2.51 -0.82 25.94
CA LEU A 310 -1.51 0.04 25.33
C LEU A 310 -0.17 -0.02 26.04
N SER A 311 0.89 0.19 25.29
CA SER A 311 2.25 0.36 25.81
C SER A 311 2.59 1.85 25.94
N ALA A 312 3.42 2.21 26.90
CA ALA A 312 3.93 3.56 27.06
C ALA A 312 4.71 4.11 25.86
N ASP A 313 5.06 3.25 24.89
CA ASP A 313 5.68 3.66 23.63
C ASP A 313 4.66 4.03 22.53
N ASP A 314 3.37 3.83 22.75
CA ASP A 314 2.35 4.19 21.79
C ASP A 314 1.96 5.66 21.90
N LEU A 315 1.79 6.32 20.74
CA LEU A 315 1.21 7.65 20.68
C LEU A 315 -0.31 7.53 20.58
N VAL A 316 -1.00 8.30 21.39
CA VAL A 316 -2.47 8.32 21.46
C VAL A 316 -3.00 9.73 21.33
N ILE A 317 -4.24 9.83 20.87
CA ILE A 317 -5.07 11.00 21.03
C ILE A 317 -5.98 10.72 22.21
N ALA A 318 -6.00 11.63 23.16
CA ALA A 318 -6.78 11.52 24.39
C ALA A 318 -7.62 12.79 24.58
N ASP A 319 -8.63 12.69 25.42
CA ASP A 319 -9.34 13.80 26.02
C ASP A 319 -9.10 13.83 27.54
N ASP A 320 -9.81 14.67 28.28
CA ASP A 320 -9.68 14.75 29.74
C ASP A 320 -10.15 13.47 30.46
N ALA A 321 -10.91 12.62 29.80
CA ALA A 321 -11.42 11.35 30.36
C ALA A 321 -10.54 10.13 30.03
N GLY A 322 -9.67 10.21 29.03
CA GLY A 322 -8.80 9.10 28.64
C GLY A 322 -8.51 9.03 27.15
N VAL A 323 -8.05 7.86 26.68
CA VAL A 323 -7.68 7.65 25.28
C VAL A 323 -8.91 7.55 24.39
N VAL A 324 -8.91 8.30 23.28
CA VAL A 324 -9.96 8.30 22.26
C VAL A 324 -9.52 7.69 20.92
N ALA A 325 -8.22 7.69 20.62
CA ALA A 325 -7.71 7.08 19.39
C ALA A 325 -6.25 6.63 19.51
N LEU A 326 -5.88 5.64 18.71
CA LEU A 326 -4.50 5.23 18.49
C LEU A 326 -3.93 6.07 17.33
N ALA A 327 -3.07 7.02 17.63
CA ALA A 327 -2.62 8.06 16.71
C ALA A 327 -2.04 7.48 15.40
N GLY A 328 -2.60 7.90 14.27
CA GLY A 328 -2.18 7.49 12.94
C GLY A 328 -2.50 6.03 12.59
N VAL A 329 -3.19 5.28 13.45
CA VAL A 329 -3.55 3.88 13.21
C VAL A 329 -5.07 3.71 13.10
N MET A 330 -5.81 3.96 14.18
CA MET A 330 -7.27 3.78 14.18
C MET A 330 -7.94 4.55 15.33
N GLY A 331 -9.14 5.08 15.04
CA GLY A 331 -9.99 5.70 16.05
C GLY A 331 -10.56 4.72 17.06
N GLY A 332 -10.91 5.23 18.23
CA GLY A 332 -11.63 4.50 19.26
C GLY A 332 -13.13 4.39 18.97
N ALA A 333 -13.77 3.37 19.52
CA ALA A 333 -15.20 3.13 19.33
C ALA A 333 -16.09 4.15 20.05
N LYS A 334 -15.61 4.68 21.19
CA LYS A 334 -16.38 5.58 22.06
C LYS A 334 -16.68 6.92 21.40
N ASP A 335 -15.70 7.48 20.68
CA ASP A 335 -15.74 8.85 20.17
C ASP A 335 -15.98 8.90 18.66
N SER A 336 -16.53 7.79 18.12
CA SER A 336 -16.87 7.64 16.71
C SER A 336 -18.12 8.46 16.33
N ILE A 337 -18.24 8.70 15.02
CA ILE A 337 -19.44 9.34 14.44
C ILE A 337 -20.68 8.46 14.68
N LEU A 338 -21.65 9.00 15.41
CA LEU A 338 -22.92 8.38 15.74
C LEU A 338 -24.05 8.95 14.88
N PRO A 339 -25.19 8.26 14.72
CA PRO A 339 -26.35 8.78 13.96
C PRO A 339 -26.84 10.15 14.45
N THR A 340 -26.56 10.51 15.70
CA THR A 340 -26.93 11.76 16.34
C THR A 340 -25.91 12.88 16.19
N THR A 341 -24.72 12.59 15.64
CA THR A 341 -23.63 13.57 15.50
C THR A 341 -24.05 14.77 14.66
N HIS A 342 -23.90 15.95 15.19
CA HIS A 342 -24.21 17.22 14.53
C HIS A 342 -23.11 18.28 14.68
N LYS A 343 -22.05 17.95 15.40
CA LYS A 343 -20.84 18.73 15.59
C LYS A 343 -19.61 17.83 15.50
N VAL A 344 -18.61 18.23 14.74
CA VAL A 344 -17.44 17.41 14.43
C VAL A 344 -16.17 18.17 14.73
N ILE A 345 -15.18 17.48 15.27
CA ILE A 345 -13.79 17.93 15.26
C ILE A 345 -13.07 17.14 14.16
N LEU A 346 -12.65 17.85 13.11
CA LEU A 346 -11.81 17.29 12.06
C LEU A 346 -10.35 17.35 12.49
N GLU A 347 -9.70 16.18 12.53
CA GLU A 347 -8.27 16.03 12.74
C GLU A 347 -7.55 15.96 11.40
N VAL A 348 -6.52 16.79 11.23
CA VAL A 348 -5.55 16.70 10.13
C VAL A 348 -4.16 16.77 10.74
N ALA A 349 -3.55 15.62 10.98
CA ALA A 349 -2.32 15.54 11.76
C ALA A 349 -1.19 14.86 11.00
N ASN A 350 0.04 15.13 11.44
CA ASN A 350 1.23 14.43 10.97
C ASN A 350 1.86 13.67 12.15
N PHE A 351 2.15 12.39 11.95
CA PHE A 351 2.72 11.51 12.98
C PHE A 351 4.04 10.90 12.52
N ASN A 352 4.91 10.63 13.48
CA ASN A 352 6.21 10.00 13.23
C ASN A 352 6.05 8.61 12.61
N ALA A 353 6.61 8.43 11.42
CA ALA A 353 6.47 7.22 10.61
C ALA A 353 6.92 5.94 11.33
N ALA A 354 8.07 5.98 12.00
CA ALA A 354 8.62 4.82 12.73
C ALA A 354 7.75 4.46 13.93
N GLY A 355 7.18 5.45 14.62
CA GLY A 355 6.24 5.26 15.73
C GLY A 355 4.98 4.55 15.26
N VAL A 356 4.30 5.11 14.25
CA VAL A 356 3.06 4.52 13.70
C VAL A 356 3.29 3.09 13.21
N ARG A 357 4.40 2.85 12.49
CA ARG A 357 4.74 1.51 12.02
C ARG A 357 4.90 0.50 13.16
N ARG A 358 5.65 0.86 14.22
CA ARG A 358 5.85 -0.03 15.38
C ARG A 358 4.53 -0.34 16.08
N THR A 359 3.70 0.67 16.30
CA THR A 359 2.38 0.52 16.93
C THR A 359 1.45 -0.36 16.08
N ALA A 360 1.35 -0.12 14.77
CA ALA A 360 0.54 -0.92 13.86
C ALA A 360 0.96 -2.40 13.83
N LEU A 361 2.28 -2.68 13.85
CA LEU A 361 2.81 -4.05 13.91
C LEU A 361 2.58 -4.70 15.27
N ARG A 362 2.75 -3.97 16.38
CA ARG A 362 2.56 -4.48 17.75
C ARG A 362 1.16 -5.06 17.94
N TYR A 363 0.15 -4.37 17.41
CA TYR A 363 -1.24 -4.77 17.58
C TYR A 363 -1.82 -5.53 16.38
N ASP A 364 -0.99 -5.88 15.38
CA ASP A 364 -1.45 -6.48 14.12
C ASP A 364 -2.68 -5.72 13.57
N ASN A 365 -2.53 -4.40 13.46
CA ASN A 365 -3.62 -3.50 13.05
C ASN A 365 -3.14 -2.51 12.00
N ARG A 366 -2.86 -3.02 10.79
CA ARG A 366 -2.45 -2.22 9.65
C ARG A 366 -3.68 -1.68 8.92
N THR A 367 -3.76 -0.37 8.77
CA THR A 367 -4.87 0.35 8.13
C THR A 367 -4.39 1.17 6.94
N GLU A 368 -5.31 1.70 6.14
CA GLU A 368 -5.00 2.65 5.05
C GLU A 368 -4.31 3.92 5.57
N ALA A 369 -4.68 4.38 6.77
CA ALA A 369 -4.05 5.51 7.44
C ALA A 369 -2.61 5.16 7.86
N SER A 370 -2.41 4.07 8.61
CA SER A 370 -1.08 3.67 9.09
C SER A 370 -0.12 3.35 7.93
N SER A 371 -0.64 2.76 6.85
CA SER A 371 0.14 2.47 5.63
C SER A 371 0.69 3.72 4.95
N ARG A 372 0.03 4.86 5.11
CA ARG A 372 0.49 6.17 4.61
C ARG A 372 1.43 6.85 5.61
N TYR A 373 1.06 6.92 6.90
CA TYR A 373 1.90 7.55 7.91
C TYR A 373 3.27 6.88 8.06
N GLU A 374 3.35 5.54 7.92
CA GLU A 374 4.63 4.81 7.98
C GLU A 374 5.63 5.20 6.87
N LYS A 375 5.21 6.00 5.87
CA LYS A 375 6.05 6.48 4.76
C LYS A 375 6.63 7.88 4.97
N ALA A 376 6.51 8.46 6.15
CA ALA A 376 6.98 9.80 6.47
C ALA A 376 6.33 10.89 5.61
N ILE A 377 5.01 11.05 5.74
CA ILE A 377 4.24 12.08 5.06
C ILE A 377 4.76 13.48 5.43
N ASP A 378 4.76 14.39 4.47
CA ASP A 378 5.10 15.80 4.64
C ASP A 378 4.11 16.52 5.58
N PRO A 379 4.55 17.15 6.69
CA PRO A 379 3.68 17.91 7.56
C PRO A 379 2.96 19.08 6.87
N GLN A 380 3.52 19.65 5.79
CA GLN A 380 2.87 20.70 5.01
C GLN A 380 1.67 20.20 4.21
N ARG A 381 1.57 18.89 3.95
CA ARG A 381 0.41 18.29 3.28
C ARG A 381 -0.88 18.43 4.08
N CYS A 382 -0.80 18.62 5.40
CA CYS A 382 -1.97 18.93 6.22
C CYS A 382 -2.75 20.15 5.70
N ASP A 383 -2.07 21.11 5.07
CA ASP A 383 -2.74 22.28 4.48
C ASP A 383 -3.64 21.86 3.32
N GLN A 384 -3.13 21.07 2.38
CA GLN A 384 -3.88 20.58 1.23
C GLN A 384 -5.07 19.70 1.65
N ALA A 385 -4.87 18.87 2.66
CA ALA A 385 -5.93 18.02 3.20
C ALA A 385 -7.06 18.83 3.85
N LEU A 386 -6.71 19.86 4.65
CA LEU A 386 -7.71 20.76 5.24
C LEU A 386 -8.45 21.57 4.18
N GLU A 387 -7.74 22.06 3.15
CA GLU A 387 -8.32 22.81 2.03
C GLU A 387 -9.37 21.98 1.30
N LEU A 388 -9.03 20.74 0.93
CA LEU A 388 -9.95 19.82 0.27
C LEU A 388 -11.11 19.41 1.20
N ALA A 389 -10.83 19.08 2.45
CA ALA A 389 -11.87 18.74 3.42
C ALA A 389 -12.87 19.87 3.58
N ALA A 390 -12.40 21.12 3.73
CA ALA A 390 -13.26 22.28 3.87
C ALA A 390 -14.12 22.53 2.62
N GLU A 391 -13.59 22.30 1.43
CA GLU A 391 -14.34 22.39 0.19
C GLU A 391 -15.47 21.34 0.16
N LEU A 392 -15.17 20.10 0.48
CA LEU A 392 -16.13 19.00 0.51
C LEU A 392 -17.21 19.21 1.58
N PHE A 393 -16.83 19.65 2.77
CA PHE A 393 -17.82 19.98 3.81
C PHE A 393 -18.77 21.08 3.36
N ARG A 394 -18.28 22.16 2.74
CA ARG A 394 -19.13 23.24 2.21
C ARG A 394 -20.03 22.77 1.06
N GLN A 395 -19.53 21.87 0.22
CA GLN A 395 -20.33 21.30 -0.87
C GLN A 395 -21.46 20.41 -0.37
N LEU A 396 -21.19 19.57 0.63
CA LEU A 396 -22.15 18.59 1.12
C LEU A 396 -23.08 19.14 2.22
N TYR A 397 -22.65 20.14 2.94
CA TYR A 397 -23.36 20.77 4.05
C TYR A 397 -23.41 22.29 3.87
N PRO A 398 -24.45 22.83 3.17
CA PRO A 398 -24.55 24.27 2.91
C PRO A 398 -24.56 25.14 4.17
N GLU A 399 -25.04 24.59 5.31
CA GLU A 399 -25.12 25.28 6.60
C GLU A 399 -23.84 25.10 7.45
N VAL A 400 -22.80 24.45 6.95
CA VAL A 400 -21.58 24.17 7.71
C VAL A 400 -20.88 25.46 8.11
N GLN A 401 -20.49 25.55 9.38
CA GLN A 401 -19.67 26.62 9.90
C GLN A 401 -18.44 26.05 10.58
N PHE A 402 -17.28 26.60 10.22
CA PHE A 402 -16.04 26.32 10.94
C PHE A 402 -15.98 27.26 12.14
N THR A 403 -16.22 26.72 13.32
CA THR A 403 -16.37 27.49 14.57
C THR A 403 -15.06 27.61 15.35
N GLY A 404 -14.11 26.72 15.06
CA GLY A 404 -12.78 26.73 15.70
C GLY A 404 -11.71 26.15 14.80
N LEU A 405 -10.51 26.71 14.88
CA LEU A 405 -9.31 26.19 14.21
C LEU A 405 -8.09 26.33 15.12
N VAL A 406 -7.41 25.23 15.35
CA VAL A 406 -6.12 25.18 16.06
C VAL A 406 -5.12 24.49 15.14
N ASP A 407 -3.98 25.11 14.89
CA ASP A 407 -2.85 24.53 14.13
C ASP A 407 -1.61 24.55 15.02
N HIS A 408 -1.28 23.40 15.58
CA HIS A 408 -0.08 23.22 16.40
C HIS A 408 1.06 22.74 15.51
N TYR A 409 1.95 23.65 15.11
CA TYR A 409 3.13 23.35 14.28
C TYR A 409 4.35 24.10 14.80
N PRO A 410 4.93 23.67 15.95
CA PRO A 410 5.96 24.43 16.67
C PRO A 410 7.29 24.51 15.92
N ALA A 411 7.61 23.51 15.11
CA ALA A 411 8.85 23.42 14.34
C ALA A 411 8.55 23.13 12.86
N PRO A 412 8.22 24.14 12.04
CA PRO A 412 7.97 23.94 10.63
C PRO A 412 9.17 23.30 9.93
N MET A 413 8.89 22.24 9.17
CA MET A 413 9.91 21.50 8.42
C MET A 413 10.47 22.39 7.30
N ALA A 414 11.78 22.60 7.31
CA ALA A 414 12.47 23.25 6.21
C ALA A 414 12.63 22.32 5.02
N CYS A 415 12.51 22.87 3.82
CA CYS A 415 12.90 22.18 2.60
C CYS A 415 14.40 21.88 2.60
N LYS A 416 14.80 20.73 2.07
CA LYS A 416 16.22 20.39 1.95
C LYS A 416 16.87 21.20 0.82
N GLU A 417 18.11 21.55 1.04
CA GLU A 417 18.95 22.20 0.03
C GLU A 417 20.14 21.31 -0.28
N LEU A 418 20.46 21.16 -1.56
CA LEU A 418 21.55 20.32 -2.05
C LEU A 418 22.37 21.08 -3.09
N ASP A 419 23.68 20.92 -3.02
CA ASP A 419 24.61 21.42 -4.03
C ASP A 419 25.07 20.25 -4.91
N VAL A 420 24.90 20.39 -6.23
CA VAL A 420 25.21 19.35 -7.21
C VAL A 420 26.02 19.97 -8.35
N ALA A 421 27.22 19.44 -8.63
CA ALA A 421 27.98 19.89 -9.79
C ALA A 421 27.38 19.34 -11.09
N LEU A 422 27.13 20.21 -12.08
CA LEU A 422 26.60 19.79 -13.39
C LEU A 422 27.55 18.79 -14.07
N SER A 423 28.86 19.06 -14.02
CA SER A 423 29.89 18.16 -14.54
C SER A 423 29.91 16.78 -13.87
N TRP A 424 29.47 16.68 -12.60
CA TRP A 424 29.31 15.40 -11.92
C TRP A 424 28.09 14.64 -12.45
N LEU A 425 26.96 15.32 -12.70
CA LEU A 425 25.76 14.73 -13.32
C LEU A 425 26.09 14.19 -14.70
N GLU A 426 26.72 15.01 -15.57
CA GLU A 426 27.13 14.62 -16.92
C GLU A 426 28.00 13.37 -16.93
N ARG A 427 29.02 13.33 -16.05
CA ARG A 427 29.92 12.19 -15.94
C ARG A 427 29.22 10.92 -15.46
N ARG A 428 28.25 11.05 -14.54
CA ARG A 428 27.49 9.91 -14.00
C ARG A 428 26.46 9.38 -14.99
N LEU A 429 25.79 10.28 -15.70
CA LEU A 429 24.76 9.93 -16.70
C LEU A 429 25.39 9.57 -18.05
N GLY A 430 26.66 9.90 -18.28
CA GLY A 430 27.34 9.64 -19.55
C GLY A 430 26.81 10.49 -20.71
N LYS A 431 26.20 11.65 -20.41
CA LYS A 431 25.50 12.49 -21.37
C LYS A 431 25.76 13.96 -21.08
N PRO A 432 26.03 14.82 -22.11
CA PRO A 432 26.09 16.26 -21.91
C PRO A 432 24.72 16.78 -21.50
N LEU A 433 24.71 17.69 -20.54
CA LEU A 433 23.52 18.34 -19.99
C LEU A 433 23.65 19.84 -20.06
N THR A 434 22.55 20.55 -20.35
CA THR A 434 22.51 22.00 -20.22
C THR A 434 21.87 22.40 -18.89
N GLN A 435 22.27 23.55 -18.34
CA GLN A 435 21.66 24.11 -17.13
C GLN A 435 20.16 24.33 -17.32
N GLU A 436 19.75 24.75 -18.52
CA GLU A 436 18.36 25.00 -18.87
C GLU A 436 17.53 23.72 -18.87
N ASP A 437 18.00 22.64 -19.51
CA ASP A 437 17.31 21.34 -19.54
C ASP A 437 17.13 20.75 -18.15
N VAL A 438 18.19 20.77 -17.33
CA VAL A 438 18.14 20.25 -15.97
C VAL A 438 17.18 21.06 -15.11
N SER A 439 17.27 22.40 -15.17
CA SER A 439 16.35 23.29 -14.45
C SER A 439 14.90 23.09 -14.88
N HIS A 440 14.65 22.94 -16.17
CA HIS A 440 13.30 22.72 -16.69
C HIS A 440 12.71 21.39 -16.17
N LYS A 441 13.45 20.29 -16.29
CA LYS A 441 12.99 18.97 -15.84
C LYS A 441 12.74 18.92 -14.33
N LEU A 442 13.66 19.44 -13.53
CA LEU A 442 13.50 19.55 -12.08
C LEU A 442 12.36 20.49 -11.70
N GLY A 443 12.18 21.60 -12.44
CA GLY A 443 11.09 22.54 -12.25
C GLY A 443 9.70 21.92 -12.46
N LEU A 444 9.54 21.04 -13.45
CA LEU A 444 8.29 20.28 -13.66
C LEU A 444 7.92 19.43 -12.44
N LEU A 445 8.91 18.94 -11.70
CA LEU A 445 8.74 18.15 -10.49
C LEU A 445 8.59 19.01 -9.21
N GLY A 446 8.67 20.34 -9.36
CA GLY A 446 8.54 21.30 -8.25
C GLY A 446 9.83 21.63 -7.52
N PHE A 447 10.99 21.19 -8.00
CA PHE A 447 12.28 21.64 -7.48
C PHE A 447 12.59 23.06 -7.93
N THR A 448 13.25 23.84 -7.10
CA THR A 448 13.78 25.14 -7.48
C THR A 448 15.29 25.01 -7.65
N THR A 449 15.82 25.55 -8.73
CA THR A 449 17.25 25.46 -9.05
C THR A 449 17.84 26.84 -9.34
N SER A 450 19.09 27.06 -8.94
CA SER A 450 19.90 28.21 -9.35
C SER A 450 21.35 27.74 -9.56
N PHE A 451 22.10 28.44 -10.44
CA PHE A 451 23.47 28.05 -10.79
C PHE A 451 24.48 29.12 -10.40
N SER A 452 25.61 28.65 -9.87
CA SER A 452 26.82 29.44 -9.65
C SER A 452 28.00 28.71 -10.31
N GLY A 453 28.31 29.07 -11.54
CA GLY A 453 29.28 28.33 -12.36
C GLY A 453 28.82 26.91 -12.67
N ASP A 454 29.61 25.91 -12.24
CA ASP A 454 29.27 24.48 -12.40
C ASP A 454 28.34 23.95 -11.29
N THR A 455 28.21 24.68 -10.17
CA THR A 455 27.40 24.23 -9.04
C THR A 455 25.94 24.64 -9.23
N MET A 456 25.06 23.65 -9.22
CA MET A 456 23.61 23.81 -9.13
C MET A 456 23.18 23.75 -7.65
N HIS A 457 22.56 24.82 -7.16
CA HIS A 457 21.88 24.86 -5.85
C HIS A 457 20.44 24.42 -6.06
N VAL A 458 20.02 23.35 -5.40
CA VAL A 458 18.71 22.74 -5.54
C VAL A 458 17.94 22.83 -4.23
N THR A 459 16.76 23.48 -4.27
CA THR A 459 15.78 23.40 -3.17
C THR A 459 14.79 22.29 -3.48
N VAL A 460 14.77 21.28 -2.62
CA VAL A 460 13.88 20.11 -2.72
C VAL A 460 12.50 20.50 -2.23
N PRO A 461 11.41 20.22 -2.97
CA PRO A 461 10.06 20.52 -2.48
C PRO A 461 9.72 19.76 -1.19
N SER A 462 8.83 20.31 -0.37
CA SER A 462 8.52 19.77 0.96
C SER A 462 8.10 18.30 0.92
N TRP A 463 7.28 17.92 -0.06
CA TRP A 463 6.78 16.55 -0.21
C TRP A 463 7.83 15.52 -0.64
N ARG A 464 9.05 15.95 -1.01
CA ARG A 464 10.22 15.13 -1.30
C ARG A 464 11.32 15.29 -0.25
N SER A 465 11.14 16.19 0.74
CA SER A 465 12.15 16.52 1.75
C SER A 465 12.10 15.64 3.01
N THR A 466 11.14 14.72 3.14
CA THR A 466 10.93 13.88 4.35
C THR A 466 11.80 12.61 4.41
N GLY A 467 12.82 12.50 3.55
CA GLY A 467 13.76 11.38 3.52
C GLY A 467 13.90 10.70 2.16
N ASP A 468 13.14 11.15 1.17
CA ASP A 468 13.17 10.66 -0.19
C ASP A 468 14.36 11.25 -0.97
N VAL A 469 14.43 12.57 -1.09
CA VAL A 469 15.57 13.25 -1.73
C VAL A 469 16.48 13.85 -0.67
N SER A 470 17.71 13.35 -0.58
CA SER A 470 18.64 13.72 0.50
C SER A 470 20.09 13.88 0.11
N ILE A 471 20.49 13.35 -1.05
CA ILE A 471 21.86 13.38 -1.57
C ILE A 471 21.87 13.73 -3.07
N GLN A 472 23.02 14.07 -3.58
CA GLN A 472 23.16 14.41 -5.01
C GLN A 472 22.78 13.25 -5.96
N ALA A 473 22.89 12.01 -5.52
CA ALA A 473 22.48 10.85 -6.33
C ALA A 473 20.97 10.80 -6.54
N ASP A 474 20.17 11.27 -5.57
CA ASP A 474 18.72 11.36 -5.70
C ASP A 474 18.34 12.42 -6.75
N ILE A 475 19.07 13.54 -6.82
CA ILE A 475 18.89 14.54 -7.87
C ILE A 475 19.26 13.98 -9.26
N MET A 476 20.31 13.16 -9.31
CA MET A 476 20.69 12.47 -10.55
C MET A 476 19.56 11.52 -11.03
N GLU A 477 18.93 10.80 -10.12
CA GLU A 477 17.78 9.94 -10.42
C GLU A 477 16.62 10.76 -11.00
N GLU A 478 16.26 11.89 -10.37
CA GLU A 478 15.21 12.78 -10.86
C GLU A 478 15.49 13.29 -12.30
N VAL A 479 16.71 13.69 -12.57
CA VAL A 479 17.11 14.10 -13.91
C VAL A 479 17.04 12.93 -14.90
N ALA A 480 17.55 11.75 -14.51
CA ALA A 480 17.60 10.57 -15.37
C ALA A 480 16.19 10.06 -15.74
N ARG A 481 15.29 9.94 -14.75
CA ARG A 481 13.92 9.47 -14.99
C ARG A 481 13.09 10.42 -15.85
N MET A 482 13.31 11.75 -15.69
CA MET A 482 12.67 12.77 -16.53
C MET A 482 13.30 12.89 -17.93
N TYR A 483 14.52 12.39 -18.10
CA TYR A 483 15.13 12.22 -19.42
C TYR A 483 14.56 11.01 -20.17
N GLY A 484 14.12 9.99 -19.42
CA GLY A 484 13.72 8.66 -19.89
C GLY A 484 14.93 7.75 -20.01
N TYR A 485 14.92 6.64 -19.28
CA TYR A 485 16.04 5.69 -19.25
C TYR A 485 16.33 5.08 -20.62
N GLU A 486 15.33 4.97 -21.49
CA GLU A 486 15.46 4.52 -22.88
C GLU A 486 16.25 5.47 -23.77
N ASN A 487 16.46 6.74 -23.35
CA ASN A 487 17.22 7.75 -24.10
C ASN A 487 18.72 7.77 -23.75
N PHE A 488 19.17 6.81 -22.92
CA PHE A 488 20.59 6.62 -22.62
C PHE A 488 21.14 5.50 -23.49
N GLU A 489 22.22 5.81 -24.22
CA GLU A 489 22.92 4.82 -25.04
C GLU A 489 23.73 3.87 -24.15
N ALA A 490 23.56 2.58 -24.34
CA ALA A 490 24.38 1.58 -23.69
C ALA A 490 25.80 1.59 -24.31
N ALA A 491 26.79 1.99 -23.52
CA ALA A 491 28.19 1.92 -23.92
C ALA A 491 28.88 0.71 -23.29
N PRO A 492 29.72 -0.02 -24.06
CA PRO A 492 30.50 -1.10 -23.48
C PRO A 492 31.48 -0.55 -22.44
N ILE A 493 31.64 -1.29 -21.34
CA ILE A 493 32.62 -0.93 -20.32
C ILE A 493 34.00 -1.13 -20.92
N THR A 494 34.80 -0.05 -20.94
CA THR A 494 36.20 -0.12 -21.35
C THR A 494 37.07 -0.21 -20.09
N THR A 495 37.85 -1.28 -19.97
CA THR A 495 38.78 -1.46 -18.88
C THR A 495 40.14 -1.90 -19.42
N SER A 496 41.22 -1.53 -18.75
CA SER A 496 42.56 -2.07 -19.01
C SER A 496 42.73 -3.36 -18.21
N PHE A 497 43.30 -4.37 -18.84
CA PHE A 497 43.71 -5.59 -18.17
C PHE A 497 45.19 -5.42 -17.72
N ASP A 498 45.40 -4.88 -16.54
CA ASP A 498 46.73 -4.61 -15.98
C ASP A 498 47.39 -5.85 -15.34
N GLY A 499 46.85 -7.00 -15.60
CA GLY A 499 47.29 -8.30 -15.08
C GLY A 499 46.22 -8.98 -14.20
N ALA A 500 46.27 -10.28 -14.13
CA ALA A 500 45.38 -11.05 -13.28
C ALA A 500 45.79 -10.93 -11.80
N ILE A 501 44.90 -10.48 -10.95
CA ILE A 501 45.10 -10.57 -9.50
C ILE A 501 44.93 -12.04 -9.12
N ASN A 502 46.03 -12.68 -8.72
CA ASN A 502 45.99 -14.06 -8.26
C ASN A 502 45.38 -14.12 -6.85
N GLN A 503 44.17 -14.67 -6.73
CA GLN A 503 43.48 -14.85 -5.46
C GLN A 503 43.69 -16.29 -4.97
N LEU A 504 44.80 -16.53 -4.28
CA LEU A 504 45.24 -17.86 -3.83
C LEU A 504 44.19 -18.59 -3.00
N ASP A 505 43.45 -17.88 -2.15
CA ASP A 505 42.37 -18.42 -1.33
C ASP A 505 41.21 -18.93 -2.17
N LYS A 506 40.81 -18.21 -3.18
CA LYS A 506 39.74 -18.62 -4.12
C LYS A 506 40.17 -19.77 -5.02
N ASP A 507 41.42 -19.77 -5.45
CA ASP A 507 41.97 -20.88 -6.20
C ASP A 507 42.06 -22.16 -5.37
N LEU A 508 42.45 -22.05 -4.10
CA LEU A 508 42.46 -23.18 -3.17
C LEU A 508 41.02 -23.71 -2.96
N GLU A 509 40.08 -22.83 -2.70
CA GLU A 509 38.67 -23.21 -2.54
C GLU A 509 38.13 -23.94 -3.78
N ARG A 510 38.35 -23.41 -4.97
CA ARG A 510 37.96 -24.04 -6.24
C ARG A 510 38.58 -25.43 -6.39
N ARG A 511 39.84 -25.58 -6.14
CA ARG A 511 40.56 -26.88 -6.22
C ARG A 511 40.01 -27.89 -5.20
N ILE A 512 39.69 -27.47 -3.99
CA ILE A 512 39.06 -28.32 -2.97
C ILE A 512 37.67 -28.77 -3.46
N LYS A 513 36.86 -27.87 -3.93
CA LYS A 513 35.52 -28.19 -4.46
C LYS A 513 35.58 -29.16 -5.62
N GLU A 514 36.45 -28.90 -6.61
CA GLU A 514 36.64 -29.77 -7.75
C GLU A 514 37.14 -31.19 -7.32
N TYR A 515 38.03 -31.26 -6.35
CA TYR A 515 38.54 -32.52 -5.85
C TYR A 515 37.43 -33.31 -5.14
N LEU A 516 36.68 -32.69 -4.25
CA LEU A 516 35.62 -33.35 -3.49
C LEU A 516 34.47 -33.78 -4.42
N ALA A 517 34.05 -32.93 -5.33
CA ALA A 517 32.96 -33.25 -6.25
C ALA A 517 33.38 -34.29 -7.30
N ILE A 518 34.50 -34.10 -7.98
CA ILE A 518 34.86 -34.91 -9.14
C ILE A 518 35.63 -36.19 -8.76
N ARG A 519 36.55 -36.08 -7.78
CA ARG A 519 37.39 -37.22 -7.38
C ARG A 519 36.79 -38.06 -6.27
N CYS A 520 36.10 -37.42 -5.32
CA CYS A 520 35.53 -38.10 -4.18
C CYS A 520 34.02 -38.37 -4.34
N GLY A 521 33.35 -37.80 -5.33
CA GLY A 521 31.91 -38.01 -5.62
C GLY A 521 30.96 -37.38 -4.59
N LEU A 522 31.44 -36.39 -3.82
CA LEU A 522 30.59 -35.66 -2.88
C LEU A 522 29.72 -34.63 -3.60
N GLN A 523 28.52 -34.39 -3.10
CA GLN A 523 27.64 -33.33 -3.57
C GLN A 523 27.85 -32.05 -2.77
N GLU A 524 28.10 -30.94 -3.47
CA GLU A 524 28.16 -29.62 -2.84
C GLU A 524 26.77 -29.16 -2.46
N ILE A 525 26.62 -28.66 -1.23
CA ILE A 525 25.39 -28.03 -0.77
C ILE A 525 25.66 -26.60 -0.31
N PHE A 526 24.60 -25.81 -0.30
CA PHE A 526 24.60 -24.45 0.23
C PHE A 526 23.52 -24.35 1.28
N THR A 527 23.93 -23.95 2.49
CA THR A 527 22.99 -23.71 3.58
C THR A 527 22.98 -22.22 3.94
N TYR A 528 21.88 -21.78 4.54
CA TYR A 528 21.79 -20.42 5.05
C TYR A 528 22.76 -20.19 6.24
N PRO A 529 23.19 -18.94 6.49
CA PRO A 529 24.13 -18.67 7.58
C PRO A 529 23.52 -18.78 8.98
N TRP A 530 22.23 -19.00 9.12
CA TRP A 530 21.59 -19.24 10.42
C TRP A 530 21.42 -20.72 10.71
N MET A 531 21.37 -21.06 12.00
CA MET A 531 21.26 -22.42 12.50
C MET A 531 19.92 -22.62 13.23
N ASP A 532 19.38 -23.80 13.08
CA ASP A 532 18.21 -24.27 13.81
C ASP A 532 18.61 -24.68 15.24
N GLU A 533 17.93 -24.11 16.24
CA GLU A 533 18.22 -24.31 17.66
C GLU A 533 18.22 -25.79 18.07
N GLN A 534 17.38 -26.62 17.47
CA GLN A 534 17.33 -28.05 17.72
C GLN A 534 18.66 -28.75 17.40
N TYR A 535 19.24 -28.43 16.24
CA TYR A 535 20.50 -29.03 15.81
C TYR A 535 21.70 -28.42 16.56
N VAL A 536 21.63 -27.13 16.92
CA VAL A 536 22.64 -26.48 17.74
C VAL A 536 22.76 -27.18 19.10
N ASN A 537 21.63 -27.37 19.78
CA ASN A 537 21.58 -27.99 21.10
C ASN A 537 21.98 -29.49 21.09
N ALA A 538 21.71 -30.19 19.99
CA ALA A 538 22.06 -31.59 19.84
C ALA A 538 23.55 -31.82 19.51
N ILE A 539 24.21 -30.88 18.86
CA ILE A 539 25.53 -31.10 18.25
C ILE A 539 26.61 -30.29 18.93
N LEU A 540 26.35 -29.02 19.25
CA LEU A 540 27.34 -28.12 19.83
C LEU A 540 27.31 -28.23 21.35
N GLN A 541 28.47 -28.61 21.94
CA GLN A 541 28.64 -28.69 23.39
C GLN A 541 28.78 -27.29 24.04
N ASP A 542 29.34 -26.34 23.28
CA ASP A 542 29.57 -24.96 23.72
C ASP A 542 28.88 -24.00 22.75
N THR A 543 27.93 -23.25 23.26
CA THR A 543 27.18 -22.20 22.55
C THR A 543 27.62 -20.78 22.94
N THR A 544 28.68 -20.66 23.74
CA THR A 544 29.21 -19.38 24.20
C THR A 544 29.74 -18.57 23.01
N GLY A 545 29.35 -17.29 22.93
CA GLY A 545 29.79 -16.37 21.87
C GLY A 545 29.13 -16.60 20.49
N ILE A 546 28.07 -17.42 20.41
CA ILE A 546 27.28 -17.54 19.19
C ILE A 546 26.46 -16.24 19.01
N LEU A 547 26.63 -15.62 17.85
CA LEU A 547 25.87 -14.42 17.48
C LEU A 547 24.41 -14.74 17.22
N SER A 548 23.51 -13.87 17.67
CA SER A 548 22.07 -13.98 17.42
C SER A 548 21.55 -12.80 16.60
N LEU A 549 20.64 -13.10 15.67
CA LEU A 549 19.92 -12.08 14.89
C LEU A 549 18.87 -11.40 15.76
N SER A 550 18.78 -10.08 15.70
CA SER A 550 17.71 -9.31 16.35
C SER A 550 16.36 -9.55 15.70
N THR A 551 16.34 -9.80 14.38
CA THR A 551 15.14 -10.11 13.59
C THR A 551 15.40 -11.39 12.80
N PRO A 552 15.19 -12.58 13.40
CA PRO A 552 15.46 -13.84 12.74
C PRO A 552 14.37 -14.17 11.69
N PRO A 553 14.72 -14.99 10.67
CA PRO A 553 13.74 -15.46 9.68
C PRO A 553 12.69 -16.40 10.30
N SER A 554 13.03 -17.08 11.40
CA SER A 554 12.16 -17.96 12.18
C SER A 554 12.56 -17.86 13.66
N PRO A 555 11.60 -18.01 14.61
CA PRO A 555 11.92 -18.04 16.05
C PRO A 555 12.94 -19.09 16.45
N THR A 556 13.02 -20.21 15.71
CA THR A 556 13.97 -21.31 15.95
C THR A 556 15.30 -21.14 15.23
N GLU A 557 15.41 -20.20 14.27
CA GLU A 557 16.60 -19.98 13.43
C GLU A 557 17.22 -18.60 13.70
N LYS A 558 17.49 -18.29 14.95
CA LYS A 558 18.02 -16.98 15.37
C LYS A 558 19.56 -16.92 15.47
N MET A 559 20.23 -18.07 15.54
CA MET A 559 21.67 -18.15 15.76
C MET A 559 22.43 -18.14 14.43
N ILE A 560 23.47 -17.30 14.32
CA ILE A 560 24.40 -17.30 13.16
C ILE A 560 25.41 -18.44 13.33
N ARG A 561 25.70 -19.17 12.26
CA ARG A 561 26.58 -20.35 12.30
C ARG A 561 28.00 -20.02 12.75
N SER A 562 28.41 -20.62 13.84
CA SER A 562 29.77 -20.68 14.35
C SER A 562 30.51 -21.95 13.89
N SER A 563 29.75 -22.89 13.31
CA SER A 563 30.19 -24.17 12.75
C SER A 563 29.28 -24.57 11.60
N LEU A 564 29.75 -25.39 10.65
CA LEU A 564 28.92 -25.96 9.59
C LEU A 564 28.15 -27.19 10.02
N LEU A 565 28.47 -27.77 11.19
CA LEU A 565 27.90 -29.04 11.67
C LEU A 565 26.38 -29.05 11.80
N PRO A 566 25.76 -28.10 12.50
CA PRO A 566 24.32 -28.11 12.66
C PRO A 566 23.57 -28.09 11.34
N ASN A 567 24.05 -27.29 10.39
CA ASN A 567 23.43 -27.16 9.07
C ASN A 567 23.63 -28.41 8.22
N LEU A 568 24.83 -29.02 8.25
CA LEU A 568 25.10 -30.29 7.57
C LEU A 568 24.21 -31.42 8.13
N CYS A 569 24.07 -31.54 9.45
CA CYS A 569 23.21 -32.54 10.06
C CYS A 569 21.74 -32.32 9.71
N LYS A 570 21.29 -31.07 9.68
CA LYS A 570 19.93 -30.74 9.19
C LYS A 570 19.74 -31.17 7.74
N ALA A 571 20.76 -30.97 6.89
CA ALA A 571 20.74 -31.42 5.51
C ALA A 571 20.73 -32.97 5.41
N VAL A 572 21.50 -33.67 6.23
CA VAL A 572 21.50 -35.14 6.29
C VAL A 572 20.11 -35.65 6.62
N VAL A 573 19.52 -35.23 7.75
CA VAL A 573 18.16 -35.65 8.17
C VAL A 573 17.10 -35.37 7.10
N LYS A 574 17.26 -34.28 6.36
CA LYS A 574 16.34 -33.95 5.26
C LYS A 574 16.47 -34.91 4.07
N ASN A 575 17.68 -35.40 3.80
CA ASN A 575 17.98 -36.26 2.64
C ASN A 575 17.86 -37.77 2.91
N GLU A 576 18.03 -38.24 4.13
CA GLU A 576 17.88 -39.66 4.52
C GLU A 576 16.56 -40.30 4.09
N ARG A 577 15.50 -39.50 3.99
CA ARG A 577 14.19 -39.97 3.52
C ARG A 577 14.16 -40.36 2.03
N TYR A 578 15.15 -39.92 1.26
CA TYR A 578 15.21 -40.12 -0.18
C TYR A 578 16.39 -40.99 -0.61
N PHE A 579 17.48 -40.98 0.15
CA PHE A 579 18.74 -41.66 -0.19
C PHE A 579 19.27 -42.42 1.03
N THR A 580 19.74 -43.65 0.82
CA THR A 580 20.37 -44.48 1.86
C THR A 580 21.86 -44.23 1.96
N ASP A 581 22.49 -43.90 0.81
CA ASP A 581 23.92 -43.71 0.69
C ASP A 581 24.18 -42.38 -0.05
N PHE A 582 24.80 -41.42 0.62
CA PHE A 582 25.15 -40.14 0.02
C PHE A 582 26.24 -39.42 0.82
N SER A 583 26.92 -38.50 0.15
CA SER A 583 27.96 -37.67 0.78
C SER A 583 27.79 -36.21 0.38
N LEU A 584 27.79 -35.32 1.37
CA LEU A 584 27.56 -33.89 1.21
C LEU A 584 28.81 -33.13 1.65
N PHE A 585 29.07 -31.98 1.03
CA PHE A 585 30.06 -31.02 1.54
C PHE A 585 29.58 -29.58 1.33
N GLU A 586 30.10 -28.69 2.17
CA GLU A 586 29.87 -27.26 2.08
C GLU A 586 31.18 -26.52 2.41
N THR A 587 31.49 -25.51 1.60
CA THR A 587 32.52 -24.51 1.96
C THR A 587 31.83 -23.19 2.23
N ALA A 588 31.89 -22.68 3.46
CA ALA A 588 31.18 -21.48 3.83
C ALA A 588 31.84 -20.75 5.00
N GLN A 589 31.46 -19.48 5.16
CA GLN A 589 31.92 -18.67 6.27
C GLN A 589 31.17 -19.05 7.55
N VAL A 590 31.90 -19.10 8.66
CA VAL A 590 31.42 -19.17 10.03
C VAL A 590 31.74 -17.85 10.74
N PHE A 591 30.94 -17.52 11.74
CA PHE A 591 30.98 -16.22 12.41
C PHE A 591 31.20 -16.42 13.90
N ARG A 592 32.01 -15.56 14.52
CA ARG A 592 32.25 -15.56 15.95
C ARG A 592 32.21 -14.15 16.52
N ASP A 593 31.79 -14.05 17.77
CA ASP A 593 31.82 -12.80 18.53
C ASP A 593 33.26 -12.39 18.91
N GLU A 594 34.04 -12.15 17.91
CA GLU A 594 35.39 -11.62 18.02
C GLU A 594 35.47 -10.37 17.15
N ASN A 595 35.98 -9.29 17.65
CA ASN A 595 36.20 -8.08 16.85
C ASN A 595 37.17 -8.39 15.71
N TYR A 596 36.68 -8.25 14.48
CA TYR A 596 37.51 -8.34 13.28
C TYR A 596 37.72 -6.92 12.76
N THR A 597 38.94 -6.44 12.87
CA THR A 597 39.38 -5.23 12.17
C THR A 597 39.90 -5.65 10.78
N THR A 598 39.14 -5.26 9.75
CA THR A 598 39.69 -5.37 8.39
C THR A 598 40.81 -4.35 8.22
N PRO A 599 41.88 -4.64 7.46
CA PRO A 599 42.93 -3.67 7.18
C PRO A 599 42.46 -2.42 6.45
N TYR A 600 41.22 -2.38 5.97
CA TYR A 600 40.68 -1.36 5.08
C TYR A 600 39.69 -0.38 5.74
N ASP A 601 39.06 -0.75 6.86
CA ASP A 601 38.13 0.15 7.57
C ASP A 601 38.08 -0.12 9.08
N GLU A 602 38.76 0.75 9.84
CA GLU A 602 38.74 0.70 11.31
C GLU A 602 37.36 1.04 11.91
N ARG A 603 36.43 1.53 11.08
CA ARG A 603 35.07 1.92 11.51
C ARG A 603 34.05 0.80 11.37
N GLU A 604 34.34 -0.24 10.57
CA GLU A 604 33.47 -1.41 10.42
C GLU A 604 33.80 -2.47 11.50
N LYS A 605 32.95 -2.55 12.50
CA LYS A 605 32.99 -3.62 13.51
C LYS A 605 32.22 -4.84 13.00
N LEU A 606 32.84 -5.61 12.12
CA LEU A 606 32.28 -6.89 11.68
C LEU A 606 32.73 -8.02 12.64
N PRO A 607 31.89 -9.07 12.82
CA PRO A 607 32.30 -10.27 13.54
C PRO A 607 33.39 -11.00 12.77
N SER A 608 34.24 -11.77 13.48
CA SER A 608 35.23 -12.61 12.85
C SER A 608 34.59 -13.59 11.87
N GLN A 609 35.08 -13.62 10.64
CA GLN A 609 34.59 -14.45 9.55
C GLN A 609 35.70 -15.37 9.05
N ARG A 610 35.53 -16.66 9.25
CA ARG A 610 36.47 -17.67 8.74
C ARG A 610 35.79 -18.62 7.79
N LYS A 611 36.46 -18.98 6.72
CA LYS A 611 35.94 -19.97 5.77
C LYS A 611 36.27 -21.38 6.24
N TYR A 612 35.25 -22.22 6.36
CA TYR A 612 35.37 -23.62 6.78
C TYR A 612 34.90 -24.53 5.63
N LEU A 613 35.47 -25.72 5.60
CA LEU A 613 34.99 -26.86 4.86
C LEU A 613 34.35 -27.84 5.85
N GLY A 614 33.13 -28.29 5.56
CA GLY A 614 32.46 -29.37 6.26
C GLY A 614 32.03 -30.44 5.28
N ALA A 615 32.08 -31.69 5.68
CA ALA A 615 31.56 -32.80 4.89
C ALA A 615 30.80 -33.79 5.79
N ALA A 616 29.80 -34.44 5.23
CA ALA A 616 29.03 -35.50 5.87
C ALA A 616 28.92 -36.70 4.93
N PHE A 617 29.16 -37.89 5.47
CA PHE A 617 29.09 -39.17 4.76
C PHE A 617 27.98 -39.98 5.41
N VAL A 618 27.05 -40.50 4.63
CA VAL A 618 25.92 -41.32 5.07
C VAL A 618 25.93 -42.60 4.25
N GLY A 619 25.87 -43.74 4.91
CA GLY A 619 25.85 -45.01 4.20
C GLY A 619 25.41 -46.14 5.12
N SER A 620 24.97 -47.26 4.53
CA SER A 620 24.50 -48.48 5.22
C SER A 620 25.51 -49.63 5.18
N ASP A 621 26.74 -49.40 4.76
CA ASP A 621 27.75 -50.44 4.60
C ASP A 621 28.18 -51.02 5.95
N LYS A 622 28.07 -52.36 6.11
CA LYS A 622 28.36 -53.05 7.36
C LYS A 622 29.83 -53.06 7.74
N ASP A 623 30.70 -52.69 6.83
CA ASP A 623 32.16 -52.63 7.01
C ASP A 623 32.69 -51.22 7.29
N ILE A 624 31.84 -50.20 7.27
CA ILE A 624 32.18 -48.86 7.67
C ILE A 624 31.46 -48.58 8.98
N ASP A 625 32.20 -48.54 10.09
CA ASP A 625 31.68 -47.96 11.33
C ASP A 625 31.28 -46.51 11.00
N VAL A 626 29.95 -46.25 11.02
CA VAL A 626 29.39 -44.95 10.60
C VAL A 626 29.71 -43.93 11.68
N ASP A 627 30.91 -43.46 11.69
CA ASP A 627 31.26 -42.19 12.30
C ASP A 627 30.94 -41.07 11.30
N VAL A 628 29.99 -40.25 11.66
CA VAL A 628 29.83 -38.93 10.97
C VAL A 628 31.15 -38.18 11.25
N ARG A 629 32.12 -38.33 10.38
CA ARG A 629 33.40 -37.60 10.50
C ARG A 629 33.25 -36.25 9.84
N VAL A 630 33.19 -35.25 10.67
CA VAL A 630 33.28 -33.87 10.21
C VAL A 630 34.75 -33.45 10.26
N ILE A 631 35.34 -33.27 9.10
CA ILE A 631 36.70 -32.72 8.98
C ILE A 631 36.56 -31.20 8.81
N ALA A 632 36.85 -30.46 9.87
CA ALA A 632 37.01 -29.01 9.77
C ALA A 632 38.47 -28.71 9.51
N ALA A 633 38.79 -28.20 8.31
CA ALA A 633 40.13 -27.66 8.03
C ALA A 633 40.11 -26.16 8.34
N THR A 634 40.91 -25.72 9.28
CA THR A 634 41.17 -24.30 9.57
C THR A 634 42.54 -23.93 9.03
N ASN A 635 42.65 -22.78 8.36
CA ASN A 635 43.91 -22.05 8.19
C ASN A 635 44.14 -21.10 9.35
#